data_7579e57140615770344f439bb1ca8c6c
#
_entry.id   7579e57140615770344f439bb1ca8c6c
#
_cell.length_a   1.000
_cell.length_b   1.000
_cell.length_c   1.000
_cell.angle_alpha   90.00
_cell.angle_beta   90.00
_cell.angle_gamma   90.00
#
_symmetry.space_group_name_H-M   'P 1'
#
loop_
_entity.id
_entity.type
_entity.pdbx_description
1 polymer ?
#
loop_
_entity_poly.entity_id
_entity_poly.type
_entity_poly.pdbx_seq_one_letter_code
_entity_poly.pdbx_strand_id
1 'polypeptide(L)'
;MRPPSVDSLARSLSDIDLPPPLLVDAARTAISNGQPDSARDEAVRLQRALLGPAINATGVLLHTNLGRAPLAYSQPAKATNLEFDLETGTRGSRNHHAANLICRLTGAQAAVIVNNCSAAVILVLAALARDRAVAVSRGELVEIGGGFRVPDVMAESGARLVEVGTTNRTRLDDYRTAHQVHQAALLMKVHPSNYRISGFTEETSVKSLATLGVPVVVDLGSGLIDDACSWLQEGRP
;
A
#
# COMPACT_ATOMS: atom_id res chain seq x y z
N MET A 1 37.93 -5.35 -38.33
CA MET A 1 36.64 -5.24 -39.02
C MET A 1 35.91 -4.02 -38.51
N ARG A 2 35.23 -3.21 -39.36
CA ARG A 2 34.44 -2.06 -38.86
C ARG A 2 33.19 -2.59 -38.12
N PRO A 3 32.88 -2.10 -36.92
CA PRO A 3 31.70 -2.55 -36.20
C PRO A 3 30.43 -2.25 -37.01
N PRO A 4 29.39 -3.08 -36.88
CA PRO A 4 28.09 -2.82 -37.51
C PRO A 4 27.51 -1.48 -37.04
N SER A 5 26.65 -0.88 -37.87
CA SER A 5 25.94 0.33 -37.41
C SER A 5 24.93 -0.04 -36.32
N VAL A 6 24.70 0.88 -35.39
CA VAL A 6 23.70 0.71 -34.30
C VAL A 6 22.32 0.33 -34.86
N ASP A 7 21.91 1.00 -35.93
CA ASP A 7 20.62 0.79 -36.58
C ASP A 7 20.50 -0.62 -37.20
N SER A 8 21.54 -1.08 -37.89
CA SER A 8 21.57 -2.44 -38.44
C SER A 8 21.52 -3.50 -37.36
N LEU A 9 22.26 -3.30 -36.27
CA LEU A 9 22.29 -4.23 -35.14
C LEU A 9 20.97 -4.22 -34.39
N ALA A 10 20.36 -3.08 -34.14
CA ALA A 10 19.04 -2.98 -33.48
C ALA A 10 17.95 -3.66 -34.32
N ARG A 11 17.95 -3.52 -35.66
CA ARG A 11 16.99 -4.22 -36.53
C ARG A 11 17.16 -5.74 -36.49
N SER A 12 18.35 -6.26 -36.32
CA SER A 12 18.56 -7.71 -36.20
C SER A 12 18.02 -8.30 -34.91
N LEU A 13 17.61 -7.47 -33.93
CA LEU A 13 17.00 -7.85 -32.66
C LEU A 13 15.47 -7.71 -32.65
N SER A 14 14.85 -7.43 -33.79
CA SER A 14 13.41 -7.13 -33.91
C SER A 14 12.48 -8.31 -33.54
N ASP A 15 13.02 -9.50 -33.39
CA ASP A 15 12.31 -10.69 -32.90
C ASP A 15 12.20 -10.72 -31.36
N ILE A 16 12.93 -9.86 -30.64
CA ILE A 16 12.84 -9.71 -29.19
C ILE A 16 11.71 -8.73 -28.89
N ASP A 17 10.79 -9.14 -28.03
CA ASP A 17 9.65 -8.31 -27.60
C ASP A 17 10.14 -7.19 -26.65
N LEU A 18 10.70 -6.15 -27.27
CA LEU A 18 11.16 -4.92 -26.63
C LEU A 18 10.74 -3.71 -27.45
N PRO A 19 10.42 -2.57 -26.79
CA PRO A 19 10.25 -1.31 -27.47
C PRO A 19 11.47 -0.94 -28.32
N PRO A 20 11.30 -0.40 -29.54
CA PRO A 20 12.41 -0.08 -30.43
C PRO A 20 13.55 0.76 -29.81
N PRO A 21 13.30 1.77 -28.96
CA PRO A 21 14.37 2.50 -28.28
C PRO A 21 15.29 1.61 -27.44
N LEU A 22 14.75 0.59 -26.77
CA LEU A 22 15.55 -0.33 -25.94
C LEU A 22 16.37 -1.30 -26.78
N LEU A 23 15.91 -1.69 -27.96
CA LEU A 23 16.72 -2.44 -28.92
C LEU A 23 17.93 -1.61 -29.41
N VAL A 24 17.73 -0.32 -29.64
CA VAL A 24 18.81 0.62 -30.00
C VAL A 24 19.80 0.77 -28.84
N ASP A 25 19.32 0.83 -27.60
CA ASP A 25 20.20 0.95 -26.43
C ASP A 25 21.02 -0.32 -26.20
N ALA A 26 20.42 -1.51 -26.39
CA ALA A 26 21.14 -2.78 -26.36
C ALA A 26 22.28 -2.82 -27.42
N ALA A 27 21.94 -2.43 -28.65
CA ALA A 27 22.92 -2.36 -29.74
C ALA A 27 24.05 -1.37 -29.45
N ARG A 28 23.75 -0.19 -28.92
CA ARG A 28 24.76 0.83 -28.53
C ARG A 28 25.67 0.29 -27.43
N THR A 29 25.11 -0.32 -26.40
CA THR A 29 25.88 -0.90 -25.29
C THR A 29 26.84 -1.96 -25.79
N ALA A 30 26.39 -2.88 -26.62
CA ALA A 30 27.23 -3.94 -27.18
C ALA A 30 28.36 -3.39 -28.02
N ILE A 31 28.09 -2.38 -28.86
CA ILE A 31 29.13 -1.72 -29.70
C ILE A 31 30.12 -0.95 -28.81
N SER A 32 29.64 -0.22 -27.81
CA SER A 32 30.51 0.56 -26.91
C SER A 32 31.44 -0.32 -26.09
N ASN A 33 30.99 -1.53 -25.76
CA ASN A 33 31.79 -2.54 -25.05
C ASN A 33 32.75 -3.32 -26.01
N GLY A 34 32.78 -3.00 -27.31
CA GLY A 34 33.57 -3.71 -28.29
C GLY A 34 33.09 -5.13 -28.59
N GLN A 35 31.88 -5.49 -28.22
CA GLN A 35 31.30 -6.82 -28.34
C GLN A 35 29.94 -6.80 -29.08
N PRO A 36 29.88 -6.43 -30.36
CA PRO A 36 28.62 -6.32 -31.10
C PRO A 36 27.80 -7.61 -31.08
N ASP A 37 28.43 -8.77 -31.01
CA ASP A 37 27.77 -10.08 -30.96
C ASP A 37 26.98 -10.31 -29.65
N SER A 38 27.30 -9.57 -28.58
CA SER A 38 26.55 -9.63 -27.31
C SER A 38 25.25 -8.83 -27.30
N ALA A 39 24.90 -8.14 -28.38
CA ALA A 39 23.72 -7.28 -28.44
C ALA A 39 22.41 -8.03 -28.14
N ARG A 40 22.32 -9.29 -28.56
CA ARG A 40 21.15 -10.13 -28.24
C ARG A 40 21.05 -10.44 -26.75
N ASP A 41 22.13 -10.79 -26.11
CA ASP A 41 22.17 -11.08 -24.68
C ASP A 41 21.84 -9.83 -23.88
N GLU A 42 22.32 -8.66 -24.32
CA GLU A 42 21.98 -7.38 -23.71
C GLU A 42 20.50 -7.03 -23.85
N ALA A 43 19.89 -7.27 -25.02
CA ALA A 43 18.47 -7.07 -25.24
C ALA A 43 17.63 -8.02 -24.37
N VAL A 44 18.00 -9.30 -24.29
CA VAL A 44 17.31 -10.28 -23.41
C VAL A 44 17.45 -9.88 -21.93
N ARG A 45 18.62 -9.36 -21.53
CA ARG A 45 18.84 -8.84 -20.17
C ARG A 45 17.92 -7.66 -19.88
N LEU A 46 17.80 -6.70 -20.79
CA LEU A 46 16.89 -5.57 -20.69
C LEU A 46 15.42 -6.04 -20.61
N GLN A 47 15.03 -6.98 -21.47
CA GLN A 47 13.67 -7.55 -21.46
C GLN A 47 13.30 -8.16 -20.09
N ARG A 48 14.24 -8.91 -19.49
CA ARG A 48 14.05 -9.52 -18.16
C ARG A 48 14.02 -8.49 -17.04
N ALA A 49 14.61 -7.32 -17.22
CA ALA A 49 14.60 -6.24 -16.23
C ALA A 49 13.29 -5.43 -16.25
N LEU A 50 12.48 -5.55 -17.30
CA LEU A 50 11.17 -4.90 -17.37
C LEU A 50 10.14 -5.61 -16.49
N LEU A 51 9.06 -4.89 -16.19
CA LEU A 51 7.92 -5.47 -15.50
C LEU A 51 7.32 -6.62 -16.33
N GLY A 52 7.34 -7.80 -15.77
CA GLY A 52 6.85 -9.00 -16.42
C GLY A 52 6.12 -9.92 -15.44
N PRO A 53 5.48 -10.98 -15.95
CA PRO A 53 4.80 -11.95 -15.11
C PRO A 53 5.81 -12.72 -14.23
N ALA A 54 5.40 -13.01 -12.99
CA ALA A 54 6.15 -13.81 -12.04
C ALA A 54 5.25 -14.89 -11.45
N ILE A 55 5.82 -16.05 -11.15
CA ILE A 55 5.12 -17.12 -10.44
C ILE A 55 5.28 -16.88 -8.94
N ASN A 56 4.16 -16.63 -8.26
CA ASN A 56 4.17 -16.51 -6.80
C ASN A 56 4.20 -17.90 -6.15
N ALA A 57 5.38 -18.34 -5.72
CA ALA A 57 5.59 -19.60 -4.98
C ALA A 57 5.98 -19.34 -3.52
N THR A 58 5.67 -18.16 -2.97
CA THR A 58 6.09 -17.75 -1.63
C THR A 58 5.19 -18.28 -0.51
N GLY A 59 3.97 -18.74 -0.82
CA GLY A 59 2.94 -19.06 0.17
C GLY A 59 2.18 -17.83 0.69
N VAL A 60 2.52 -16.61 0.26
CA VAL A 60 1.85 -15.37 0.64
C VAL A 60 1.03 -14.84 -0.53
N LEU A 61 -0.30 -14.89 -0.45
CA LEU A 61 -1.20 -14.52 -1.54
C LEU A 61 -1.04 -13.04 -1.95
N LEU A 62 -0.95 -12.13 -0.99
CA LEU A 62 -0.83 -10.69 -1.20
C LEU A 62 0.61 -10.22 -0.98
N HIS A 63 1.57 -10.86 -1.66
CA HIS A 63 2.98 -10.57 -1.48
C HIS A 63 3.33 -9.16 -1.98
N THR A 64 3.90 -8.32 -1.12
CA THR A 64 4.19 -6.90 -1.41
C THR A 64 5.11 -6.70 -2.61
N ASN A 65 6.14 -7.54 -2.75
CA ASN A 65 7.12 -7.45 -3.84
C ASN A 65 6.60 -8.02 -5.18
N LEU A 66 5.45 -8.70 -5.15
CA LEU A 66 4.83 -9.30 -6.34
C LEU A 66 3.55 -8.58 -6.76
N GLY A 67 3.41 -7.30 -6.41
CA GLY A 67 2.30 -6.45 -6.84
C GLY A 67 1.01 -6.63 -6.05
N ARG A 68 1.03 -7.40 -4.95
CA ARG A 68 -0.15 -7.71 -4.11
C ARG A 68 -1.24 -8.45 -4.90
N ALA A 69 -2.52 -8.02 -4.81
CA ALA A 69 -3.61 -8.64 -5.54
C ALA A 69 -3.54 -8.32 -7.04
N PRO A 70 -3.52 -9.32 -7.93
CA PRO A 70 -3.62 -9.07 -9.37
C PRO A 70 -4.96 -8.39 -9.71
N LEU A 71 -4.91 -7.38 -10.58
CA LEU A 71 -6.10 -6.68 -11.06
C LEU A 71 -6.30 -6.97 -12.54
N ALA A 72 -7.37 -7.69 -12.86
CA ALA A 72 -7.79 -7.98 -14.23
C ALA A 72 -8.67 -6.83 -14.78
N TYR A 73 -8.11 -5.61 -14.86
CA TYR A 73 -8.83 -4.45 -15.37
C TYR A 73 -8.14 -3.88 -16.62
N SER A 74 -8.95 -3.62 -17.64
CA SER A 74 -8.52 -2.90 -18.83
C SER A 74 -9.37 -1.64 -18.97
N GLN A 75 -8.72 -0.48 -18.95
CA GLN A 75 -9.41 0.78 -19.15
C GLN A 75 -9.79 0.94 -20.62
N PRO A 76 -11.08 1.15 -20.95
CA PRO A 76 -11.48 1.48 -22.31
C PRO A 76 -10.82 2.80 -22.77
N ALA A 77 -10.34 2.83 -24.00
CA ALA A 77 -9.76 4.03 -24.62
C ALA A 77 -10.87 5.03 -25.02
N LYS A 78 -11.62 5.52 -24.04
CA LYS A 78 -12.76 6.43 -24.22
C LYS A 78 -12.73 7.53 -23.18
N ALA A 79 -13.34 8.66 -23.48
CA ALA A 79 -13.64 9.69 -22.49
C ALA A 79 -14.59 9.14 -21.42
N THR A 80 -14.40 9.54 -20.17
CA THR A 80 -15.22 9.13 -19.03
C THR A 80 -15.69 10.36 -18.27
N ASN A 81 -16.72 10.18 -17.46
CA ASN A 81 -17.26 11.22 -16.57
C ASN A 81 -16.51 11.31 -15.23
N LEU A 82 -15.22 11.02 -15.19
CA LEU A 82 -14.43 10.95 -13.95
C LEU A 82 -14.56 12.19 -13.05
N GLU A 83 -14.57 13.39 -13.67
CA GLU A 83 -14.76 14.68 -12.98
C GLU A 83 -15.96 15.46 -13.55
N PHE A 84 -16.93 14.78 -14.10
CA PHE A 84 -18.09 15.43 -14.71
C PHE A 84 -19.38 14.79 -14.20
N ASP A 85 -20.26 15.63 -13.68
CA ASP A 85 -21.59 15.22 -13.25
C ASP A 85 -22.53 15.29 -14.44
N LEU A 86 -23.03 14.12 -14.87
CA LEU A 86 -23.93 13.99 -16.02
C LEU A 86 -25.34 14.54 -15.76
N GLU A 87 -25.77 14.64 -14.49
CA GLU A 87 -27.10 15.16 -14.13
C GLU A 87 -27.13 16.68 -14.15
N THR A 88 -26.08 17.30 -13.58
CA THR A 88 -26.01 18.76 -13.46
C THR A 88 -25.27 19.43 -14.63
N GLY A 89 -24.54 18.67 -15.44
CA GLY A 89 -23.68 19.18 -16.50
C GLY A 89 -22.48 19.99 -16.01
N THR A 90 -22.07 19.83 -14.77
CA THR A 90 -21.00 20.60 -14.14
C THR A 90 -19.81 19.73 -13.74
N ARG A 91 -18.68 20.37 -13.35
CA ARG A 91 -17.52 19.67 -12.85
C ARG A 91 -17.82 19.02 -11.50
N GLY A 92 -17.58 17.70 -11.40
CA GLY A 92 -17.68 16.89 -10.18
C GLY A 92 -16.32 16.63 -9.51
N SER A 93 -16.36 15.90 -8.43
CA SER A 93 -15.17 15.44 -7.71
C SER A 93 -14.65 14.12 -8.29
N ARG A 94 -13.34 14.01 -8.51
CA ARG A 94 -12.67 12.77 -8.94
C ARG A 94 -12.90 11.58 -7.99
N ASN A 95 -13.04 11.86 -6.71
CA ASN A 95 -13.27 10.82 -5.69
C ASN A 95 -14.72 10.34 -5.62
N HIS A 96 -15.67 11.04 -6.22
CA HIS A 96 -17.12 10.80 -6.02
C HIS A 96 -17.52 9.36 -6.32
N HIS A 97 -17.13 8.82 -7.47
CA HIS A 97 -17.55 7.46 -7.88
C HIS A 97 -17.02 6.38 -6.96
N ALA A 98 -15.70 6.37 -6.70
CA ALA A 98 -15.09 5.36 -5.85
C ALA A 98 -15.49 5.52 -4.38
N ALA A 99 -15.57 6.75 -3.86
CA ALA A 99 -16.01 7.01 -2.49
C ALA A 99 -17.44 6.50 -2.25
N ASN A 100 -18.36 6.76 -3.16
CA ASN A 100 -19.74 6.28 -3.05
C ASN A 100 -19.84 4.75 -3.02
N LEU A 101 -19.03 4.06 -3.84
CA LEU A 101 -18.99 2.61 -3.85
C LEU A 101 -18.46 2.05 -2.52
N ILE A 102 -17.38 2.62 -1.99
CA ILE A 102 -16.83 2.23 -0.68
C ILE A 102 -17.86 2.47 0.43
N CYS A 103 -18.51 3.63 0.47
CA CYS A 103 -19.56 3.91 1.47
C CYS A 103 -20.69 2.87 1.42
N ARG A 104 -21.13 2.48 0.21
CA ARG A 104 -22.17 1.44 0.05
C ARG A 104 -21.72 0.06 0.51
N LEU A 105 -20.45 -0.31 0.25
CA LEU A 105 -19.90 -1.61 0.62
C LEU A 105 -19.64 -1.73 2.13
N THR A 106 -19.22 -0.63 2.77
CA THR A 106 -18.77 -0.66 4.17
C THR A 106 -19.79 -0.09 5.16
N GLY A 107 -20.82 0.62 4.67
CA GLY A 107 -21.74 1.38 5.53
C GLY A 107 -21.14 2.68 6.09
N ALA A 108 -19.94 3.09 5.65
CA ALA A 108 -19.30 4.31 6.10
C ALA A 108 -20.07 5.56 5.62
N GLN A 109 -20.05 6.62 6.43
CA GLN A 109 -20.71 7.89 6.09
C GLN A 109 -19.98 8.68 5.01
N ALA A 110 -18.66 8.53 4.94
CA ALA A 110 -17.82 9.17 3.93
C ALA A 110 -16.58 8.32 3.63
N ALA A 111 -15.99 8.51 2.46
CA ALA A 111 -14.76 7.85 2.06
C ALA A 111 -13.88 8.76 1.24
N VAL A 112 -12.57 8.59 1.35
CA VAL A 112 -11.54 9.22 0.52
C VAL A 112 -10.60 8.13 0.02
N ILE A 113 -10.30 8.14 -1.27
CA ILE A 113 -9.38 7.19 -1.87
C ILE A 113 -8.02 7.87 -2.07
N VAL A 114 -6.99 7.23 -1.58
CA VAL A 114 -5.58 7.64 -1.73
C VAL A 114 -4.77 6.49 -2.33
N ASN A 115 -3.53 6.73 -2.69
CA ASN A 115 -2.72 5.79 -3.47
C ASN A 115 -2.25 4.56 -2.69
N ASN A 116 -2.17 4.62 -1.36
CA ASN A 116 -1.79 3.47 -0.52
C ASN A 116 -2.17 3.70 0.95
N CYS A 117 -2.05 2.63 1.79
CA CYS A 117 -2.39 2.67 3.21
C CYS A 117 -1.52 3.67 3.99
N SER A 118 -0.22 3.76 3.70
CA SER A 118 0.68 4.74 4.33
C SER A 118 0.19 6.18 4.16
N ALA A 119 -0.19 6.53 2.92
CA ALA A 119 -0.76 7.84 2.63
C ALA A 119 -2.09 8.08 3.36
N ALA A 120 -2.92 7.04 3.51
CA ALA A 120 -4.16 7.13 4.28
C ALA A 120 -3.88 7.40 5.76
N VAL A 121 -2.93 6.69 6.36
CA VAL A 121 -2.53 6.88 7.77
C VAL A 121 -1.98 8.29 7.99
N ILE A 122 -1.04 8.75 7.15
CA ILE A 122 -0.50 10.12 7.22
C ILE A 122 -1.63 11.16 7.11
N LEU A 123 -2.51 11.01 6.14
CA LEU A 123 -3.62 11.95 5.92
C LEU A 123 -4.55 12.04 7.14
N VAL A 124 -4.97 10.89 7.67
CA VAL A 124 -5.86 10.84 8.84
C VAL A 124 -5.19 11.46 10.07
N LEU A 125 -3.94 11.08 10.36
CA LEU A 125 -3.20 11.60 11.50
C LEU A 125 -2.92 13.09 11.36
N ALA A 126 -2.51 13.57 10.19
CA ALA A 126 -2.27 14.99 9.93
C ALA A 126 -3.56 15.82 10.05
N ALA A 127 -4.70 15.27 9.64
CA ALA A 127 -5.98 15.96 9.72
C ALA A 127 -6.55 16.00 11.14
N LEU A 128 -6.41 14.92 11.91
CA LEU A 128 -7.09 14.75 13.20
C LEU A 128 -6.19 14.97 14.42
N ALA A 129 -4.87 14.82 14.27
CA ALA A 129 -3.94 14.77 15.40
C ALA A 129 -2.59 15.47 15.17
N ARG A 130 -2.47 16.39 14.21
CA ARG A 130 -1.26 17.22 14.06
C ARG A 130 -0.97 17.96 15.37
N ASP A 131 0.27 17.88 15.83
CA ASP A 131 0.77 18.45 17.09
C ASP A 131 0.06 17.92 18.35
N ARG A 132 -0.72 16.84 18.21
CA ARG A 132 -1.47 16.23 19.31
C ARG A 132 -1.00 14.81 19.59
N ALA A 133 -1.30 14.32 20.78
CA ALA A 133 -0.97 12.95 21.18
C ALA A 133 -1.91 11.92 20.55
N VAL A 134 -1.32 10.83 20.06
CA VAL A 134 -2.03 9.64 19.57
C VAL A 134 -1.53 8.42 20.34
N ALA A 135 -2.44 7.72 21.00
CA ALA A 135 -2.12 6.52 21.76
C ALA A 135 -2.16 5.27 20.85
N VAL A 136 -1.08 4.51 20.85
CA VAL A 136 -0.91 3.25 20.08
C VAL A 136 -0.32 2.18 20.97
N SER A 137 -0.82 0.94 20.86
CA SER A 137 -0.24 -0.20 21.58
C SER A 137 1.20 -0.46 21.14
N ARG A 138 2.10 -0.74 22.09
CA ARG A 138 3.47 -1.19 21.78
C ARG A 138 3.50 -2.43 20.92
N GLY A 139 2.58 -3.36 21.12
CA GLY A 139 2.45 -4.56 20.28
C GLY A 139 2.01 -4.28 18.84
N GLU A 140 1.54 -3.07 18.57
CA GLU A 140 1.04 -2.63 17.25
C GLU A 140 2.01 -1.65 16.54
N LEU A 141 3.17 -1.35 17.12
CA LEU A 141 4.23 -0.54 16.49
C LEU A 141 5.06 -1.41 15.54
N VAL A 142 4.43 -1.75 14.43
CA VAL A 142 4.94 -2.74 13.50
C VAL A 142 5.78 -2.14 12.38
N GLU A 143 6.69 -2.95 11.82
CA GLU A 143 7.32 -2.72 10.53
C GLU A 143 6.70 -3.67 9.51
N ILE A 144 6.08 -3.12 8.49
CA ILE A 144 5.47 -3.86 7.37
C ILE A 144 6.31 -3.58 6.13
N GLY A 145 6.77 -4.60 5.44
CA GLY A 145 7.62 -4.61 4.26
C GLY A 145 7.99 -3.28 3.59
N GLY A 146 9.21 -3.19 3.06
CA GLY A 146 9.70 -1.97 2.40
C GLY A 146 10.12 -0.83 3.34
N GLY A 147 10.34 -1.13 4.64
CA GLY A 147 10.77 -0.13 5.61
C GLY A 147 9.64 0.75 6.16
N PHE A 148 8.38 0.39 5.90
CA PHE A 148 7.23 1.08 6.50
C PHE A 148 7.15 0.75 7.99
N ARG A 149 7.38 1.74 8.83
CA ARG A 149 7.26 1.67 10.29
C ARG A 149 6.18 2.62 10.78
N VAL A 150 5.28 2.12 11.60
CA VAL A 150 4.20 2.95 12.17
C VAL A 150 4.73 4.18 12.90
N PRO A 151 5.78 4.11 13.74
CA PRO A 151 6.34 5.30 14.38
C PRO A 151 6.84 6.36 13.39
N ASP A 152 7.52 5.95 12.32
CA ASP A 152 8.07 6.88 11.32
C ASP A 152 6.95 7.61 10.57
N VAL A 153 5.90 6.87 10.19
CA VAL A 153 4.72 7.43 9.53
C VAL A 153 3.97 8.40 10.44
N MET A 154 3.89 8.10 11.73
CA MET A 154 3.30 9.02 12.71
C MET A 154 4.12 10.30 12.84
N ALA A 155 5.44 10.20 12.90
CA ALA A 155 6.33 11.36 12.95
C ALA A 155 6.15 12.27 11.71
N GLU A 156 6.08 11.69 10.51
CA GLU A 156 5.84 12.42 9.26
C GLU A 156 4.47 13.13 9.23
N SER A 157 3.46 12.60 9.92
CA SER A 157 2.14 13.23 10.00
C SER A 157 2.10 14.46 10.92
N GLY A 158 3.12 14.65 11.75
CA GLY A 158 3.16 15.65 12.81
C GLY A 158 2.41 15.25 14.08
N ALA A 159 1.92 14.02 14.18
CA ALA A 159 1.31 13.50 15.40
C ALA A 159 2.38 13.08 16.41
N ARG A 160 2.09 13.24 17.70
CA ARG A 160 2.98 12.82 18.78
C ARG A 160 2.58 11.43 19.27
N LEU A 161 3.43 10.44 19.05
CA LEU A 161 3.22 9.07 19.51
C LEU A 161 3.22 8.99 21.05
N VAL A 162 2.22 8.32 21.61
CA VAL A 162 2.15 7.87 23.00
C VAL A 162 1.98 6.34 22.98
N GLU A 163 3.04 5.64 23.32
CA GLU A 163 3.03 4.18 23.41
C GLU A 163 2.29 3.73 24.66
N VAL A 164 1.37 2.75 24.53
CA VAL A 164 0.61 2.20 25.65
C VAL A 164 0.79 0.70 25.79
N GLY A 165 0.66 0.20 27.01
CA GLY A 165 0.82 -1.21 27.32
C GLY A 165 2.24 -1.72 27.12
N THR A 166 2.35 -3.01 26.82
CA THR A 166 3.61 -3.73 26.57
C THR A 166 3.55 -4.44 25.21
N THR A 167 4.66 -5.06 24.79
CA THR A 167 4.75 -5.76 23.50
C THR A 167 3.68 -6.83 23.33
N ASN A 168 3.32 -7.54 24.41
CA ASN A 168 2.40 -8.68 24.37
C ASN A 168 1.04 -8.41 25.06
N ARG A 169 0.92 -7.32 25.82
CA ARG A 169 -0.33 -7.04 26.55
C ARG A 169 -0.64 -5.56 26.58
N THR A 170 -1.84 -5.22 26.10
CA THR A 170 -2.37 -3.86 26.16
C THR A 170 -3.83 -3.90 26.56
N ARG A 171 -4.14 -3.18 27.63
CA ARG A 171 -5.46 -3.13 28.24
C ARG A 171 -6.17 -1.80 27.98
N LEU A 172 -7.46 -1.78 28.14
CA LEU A 172 -8.26 -0.57 28.01
C LEU A 172 -7.78 0.55 28.95
N ASP A 173 -7.33 0.19 30.15
CA ASP A 173 -6.81 1.16 31.14
C ASP A 173 -5.50 1.84 30.70
N ASP A 174 -4.69 1.18 29.89
CA ASP A 174 -3.49 1.78 29.32
C ASP A 174 -3.86 2.94 28.39
N TYR A 175 -4.88 2.76 27.54
CA TYR A 175 -5.42 3.81 26.67
C TYR A 175 -6.12 4.91 27.45
N ARG A 176 -6.90 4.54 28.50
CA ARG A 176 -7.54 5.52 29.40
C ARG A 176 -6.50 6.42 30.05
N THR A 177 -5.43 5.84 30.57
CA THR A 177 -4.31 6.59 31.18
C THR A 177 -3.65 7.52 30.15
N ALA A 178 -3.42 7.06 28.94
CA ALA A 178 -2.85 7.91 27.88
C ALA A 178 -3.75 9.12 27.57
N HIS A 179 -5.06 8.93 27.53
CA HIS A 179 -6.01 10.02 27.34
C HIS A 179 -5.97 11.00 28.52
N GLN A 180 -6.01 10.50 29.77
CA GLN A 180 -6.06 11.34 30.97
C GLN A 180 -4.73 12.09 31.24
N VAL A 181 -3.60 11.41 31.10
CA VAL A 181 -2.28 11.95 31.47
C VAL A 181 -1.60 12.68 30.32
N HIS A 182 -1.67 12.12 29.11
CA HIS A 182 -0.99 12.68 27.93
C HIS A 182 -1.94 13.44 27.01
N GLN A 183 -3.24 13.56 27.37
CA GLN A 183 -4.27 14.23 26.57
C GLN A 183 -4.35 13.65 25.14
N ALA A 184 -4.26 12.31 25.03
CA ALA A 184 -4.37 11.67 23.74
C ALA A 184 -5.68 12.08 23.05
N ALA A 185 -5.54 12.69 21.90
CA ALA A 185 -6.62 13.22 21.09
C ALA A 185 -7.23 12.16 20.18
N LEU A 186 -6.49 11.07 19.97
CA LEU A 186 -6.83 9.98 19.09
C LEU A 186 -6.28 8.67 19.67
N LEU A 187 -7.07 7.60 19.56
CA LEU A 187 -6.62 6.24 19.82
C LEU A 187 -6.45 5.53 18.48
N MET A 188 -5.31 4.89 18.27
CA MET A 188 -5.06 4.18 17.03
C MET A 188 -4.83 2.71 17.31
N LYS A 189 -5.49 1.87 16.51
CA LYS A 189 -5.29 0.43 16.47
C LYS A 189 -4.73 0.04 15.12
N VAL A 190 -3.69 -0.80 15.11
CA VAL A 190 -3.03 -1.24 13.88
C VAL A 190 -3.07 -2.76 13.80
N HIS A 191 -3.58 -3.27 12.68
CA HIS A 191 -3.60 -4.70 12.41
C HIS A 191 -2.20 -5.19 12.02
N PRO A 192 -1.72 -6.33 12.58
CA PRO A 192 -0.35 -6.81 12.35
C PRO A 192 -0.09 -7.31 10.93
N SER A 193 -1.10 -7.41 10.09
CA SER A 193 -1.06 -7.80 8.66
C SER A 193 -0.50 -9.19 8.39
N ASN A 194 0.82 -9.40 8.56
CA ASN A 194 1.55 -10.57 8.08
C ASN A 194 2.28 -11.36 9.18
N TYR A 195 2.02 -11.07 10.45
CA TYR A 195 2.55 -11.85 11.57
C TYR A 195 1.53 -11.98 12.69
N ARG A 196 1.79 -12.86 13.64
CA ARG A 196 0.94 -13.11 14.79
C ARG A 196 1.76 -13.12 16.08
N ILE A 197 1.24 -12.49 17.12
CA ILE A 197 1.73 -12.63 18.48
C ILE A 197 0.86 -13.68 19.18
N SER A 198 1.46 -14.72 19.73
CA SER A 198 0.75 -15.80 20.43
C SER A 198 1.35 -16.07 21.80
N GLY A 199 0.62 -16.78 22.67
CA GLY A 199 1.04 -17.11 24.01
C GLY A 199 0.36 -16.23 25.07
N PHE A 200 1.13 -15.67 26.00
CA PHE A 200 0.61 -14.81 27.08
C PHE A 200 0.33 -13.39 26.56
N THR A 201 -0.76 -13.25 25.82
CA THR A 201 -1.14 -12.00 25.12
C THR A 201 -2.47 -11.46 25.61
N GLU A 202 -2.64 -10.15 25.48
CA GLU A 202 -3.91 -9.45 25.73
C GLU A 202 -3.97 -8.21 24.84
N GLU A 203 -5.07 -8.03 24.12
CA GLU A 203 -5.29 -6.84 23.27
C GLU A 203 -6.64 -6.20 23.57
N THR A 204 -6.75 -4.91 23.30
CA THR A 204 -7.99 -4.15 23.48
C THR A 204 -8.75 -4.09 22.16
N SER A 205 -10.03 -4.47 22.19
CA SER A 205 -10.89 -4.42 21.01
C SER A 205 -11.25 -2.98 20.61
N VAL A 206 -11.51 -2.75 19.33
CA VAL A 206 -12.02 -1.45 18.81
C VAL A 206 -13.31 -1.04 19.55
N LYS A 207 -14.22 -2.00 19.81
CA LYS A 207 -15.45 -1.76 20.55
C LYS A 207 -15.19 -1.24 21.96
N SER A 208 -14.18 -1.80 22.64
CA SER A 208 -13.78 -1.33 23.97
C SER A 208 -13.16 0.06 23.91
N LEU A 209 -12.29 0.34 22.93
CA LEU A 209 -11.69 1.66 22.74
C LEU A 209 -12.77 2.74 22.52
N ALA A 210 -13.77 2.46 21.73
CA ALA A 210 -14.88 3.39 21.47
C ALA A 210 -15.64 3.82 22.75
N THR A 211 -15.60 3.02 23.81
CA THR A 211 -16.24 3.39 25.10
C THR A 211 -15.55 4.52 25.84
N LEU A 212 -14.32 4.87 25.46
CA LEU A 212 -13.56 5.97 26.10
C LEU A 212 -14.00 7.36 25.62
N GLY A 213 -14.87 7.47 24.61
CA GLY A 213 -15.34 8.76 24.08
C GLY A 213 -14.25 9.56 23.33
N VAL A 214 -13.13 8.93 22.99
CA VAL A 214 -12.05 9.50 22.19
C VAL A 214 -12.14 8.95 20.78
N PRO A 215 -11.94 9.73 19.72
CA PRO A 215 -11.91 9.21 18.36
C PRO A 215 -10.97 8.03 18.21
N VAL A 216 -11.41 6.98 17.50
CA VAL A 216 -10.62 5.77 17.23
C VAL A 216 -10.35 5.67 15.75
N VAL A 217 -9.09 5.47 15.38
CA VAL A 217 -8.64 5.14 14.01
C VAL A 217 -8.15 3.72 13.99
N VAL A 218 -8.55 2.97 12.97
CA VAL A 218 -8.14 1.58 12.79
C VAL A 218 -7.45 1.43 11.44
N ASP A 219 -6.17 1.07 11.46
CA ASP A 219 -5.46 0.59 10.27
C ASP A 219 -5.75 -0.90 10.11
N LEU A 220 -6.58 -1.24 9.15
CA LEU A 220 -7.00 -2.61 8.85
C LEU A 220 -5.99 -3.37 7.95
N GLY A 221 -4.95 -2.69 7.48
CA GLY A 221 -4.06 -3.25 6.48
C GLY A 221 -4.81 -3.56 5.18
N SER A 222 -4.85 -4.83 4.78
CA SER A 222 -5.59 -5.25 3.58
C SER A 222 -7.10 -5.10 3.73
N GLY A 223 -7.61 -5.23 4.95
CA GLY A 223 -9.04 -5.26 5.24
C GLY A 223 -9.74 -6.51 4.71
N LEU A 224 -10.96 -6.74 5.18
CA LEU A 224 -11.86 -7.77 4.69
C LEU A 224 -13.30 -7.23 4.70
N ILE A 225 -13.91 -7.12 3.53
CA ILE A 225 -15.29 -6.59 3.40
C ILE A 225 -16.32 -7.70 3.61
N ASP A 226 -16.00 -8.92 3.19
CA ASP A 226 -16.89 -10.08 3.28
C ASP A 226 -16.38 -11.07 4.32
N ASP A 227 -17.23 -11.44 5.28
CA ASP A 227 -16.92 -12.42 6.33
C ASP A 227 -17.23 -13.88 5.91
N ALA A 228 -17.77 -14.09 4.70
CA ALA A 228 -18.05 -15.40 4.15
C ALA A 228 -16.80 -16.21 3.73
N CYS A 229 -15.62 -15.68 3.93
CA CYS A 229 -14.34 -16.39 3.70
C CYS A 229 -14.13 -17.49 4.75
N SER A 230 -14.77 -18.64 4.58
CA SER A 230 -14.74 -19.77 5.53
C SER A 230 -13.34 -20.37 5.75
N TRP A 231 -12.41 -20.11 4.86
CA TRP A 231 -11.00 -20.54 4.93
C TRP A 231 -10.12 -19.61 5.79
N LEU A 232 -10.59 -18.43 6.15
CA LEU A 232 -9.96 -17.53 7.12
C LEU A 232 -10.48 -17.87 8.52
N GLN A 233 -9.94 -18.91 9.14
CA GLN A 233 -10.42 -19.39 10.45
C GLN A 233 -9.99 -18.49 11.61
N GLU A 234 -8.89 -17.77 11.49
CA GLU A 234 -8.32 -16.93 12.55
C GLU A 234 -7.69 -15.64 11.99
N GLY A 235 -7.79 -14.55 12.75
CA GLY A 235 -7.10 -13.28 12.40
C GLY A 235 -7.84 -12.43 11.37
N ARG A 236 -9.16 -12.43 11.39
CA ARG A 236 -9.96 -11.43 10.67
C ARG A 236 -9.65 -10.03 11.21
N PRO A 237 -9.37 -9.05 10.35
CA PRO A 237 -9.21 -7.67 10.78
C PRO A 237 -10.51 -7.09 11.34
#